data_1365495c19dcea0a583a75ee67fe22fc
#
_entry.id   1365495c19dcea0a583a75ee67fe22fc
#
_cell.length_a   1.000
_cell.length_b   1.000
_cell.length_c   1.000
_cell.angle_alpha   90.00
_cell.angle_beta   90.00
_cell.angle_gamma   90.00
#
_symmetry.space_group_name_H-M   'P 1'
#
loop_
_entity.id
_entity.type
_entity.pdbx_description
1 polymer ?
#
loop_
_entity_poly.entity_id
_entity_poly.type
_entity_poly.pdbx_seq_one_letter_code
_entity_poly.pdbx_strand_id
1 'polypeptide(L)'
;MQLSRSTLSRLAIAALTVGLMLAAAGGTASAASIRRVWMTGYAAPGTPARLDTVGVIKIGSTKAKNVLVIEPGTSGGGAYFVPLAKWLVAKAPGWQVWAVERRENRLERQGELDKFKKGEVTAQQFFRYYLGYLTEPDSEPHYKPVSESKATEDGARNWGMNVAVQDLHVVIGAAKALGGKVVLGGHSLGGTVVTAYATWDFAGKLGAEGLSGLVFIDGGSSPVPATAAEAEAALEKLSKKSPWLAFGGVPAPLLGLFSMTGSALANLAPKDASLAQGWPPLPSFLRPHDKEGAEVPATNEATFGYGVNVGSSPPNLAAAQVHAGEGIVEAGPGEPWTWNGTGALTPLQRYAEMLSGAGLKGVDGSEWYYPERLTIDSAAVGNGITNPAQAVLGEDAVHGGELPTSLHILAINSELDTMFGEGFNTLKFAEGLAEQSAIPSGNVTLVDVRSSYAHNDPNGAYPNNEFVSHLVPFLEGL
;
A
#
# COMPACT_ATOMS: atom_id res chain seq x y z
N MET A 1 -37.35 -54.14 -15.34
CA MET A 1 -36.04 -54.54 -15.88
C MET A 1 -35.00 -54.27 -14.78
N GLN A 2 -34.63 -55.32 -14.02
CA GLN A 2 -33.71 -55.19 -12.90
C GLN A 2 -32.28 -55.26 -13.41
N LEU A 3 -31.51 -54.22 -13.17
CA LEU A 3 -30.09 -54.17 -13.45
C LEU A 3 -29.35 -55.04 -12.41
N SER A 4 -28.46 -55.93 -12.88
CA SER A 4 -27.75 -56.89 -12.04
C SER A 4 -26.74 -56.19 -11.10
N ARG A 5 -26.58 -56.78 -9.90
CA ARG A 5 -25.63 -56.31 -8.86
C ARG A 5 -24.17 -56.14 -9.33
N SER A 6 -23.77 -56.78 -10.43
CA SER A 6 -22.42 -56.67 -11.02
C SER A 6 -22.16 -55.35 -11.74
N THR A 7 -23.19 -54.69 -12.26
CA THR A 7 -23.08 -53.40 -12.99
C THR A 7 -22.91 -52.20 -12.04
N LEU A 8 -23.52 -52.29 -10.86
CA LEU A 8 -23.40 -51.25 -9.82
C LEU A 8 -22.03 -51.26 -9.15
N SER A 9 -21.42 -52.45 -8.98
CA SER A 9 -20.05 -52.55 -8.42
C SER A 9 -18.96 -52.02 -9.33
N ARG A 10 -19.13 -52.10 -10.65
CA ARG A 10 -18.15 -51.55 -11.64
C ARG A 10 -18.23 -50.03 -11.78
N LEU A 11 -19.40 -49.44 -11.60
CA LEU A 11 -19.62 -48.00 -11.60
C LEU A 11 -19.07 -47.33 -10.31
N ALA A 12 -19.19 -48.02 -9.16
CA ALA A 12 -18.66 -47.53 -7.89
C ALA A 12 -17.12 -47.54 -7.84
N ILE A 13 -16.47 -48.52 -8.46
CA ILE A 13 -15.00 -48.61 -8.53
C ILE A 13 -14.42 -47.58 -9.54
N ALA A 14 -15.13 -47.29 -10.65
CA ALA A 14 -14.69 -46.28 -11.57
C ALA A 14 -14.82 -44.83 -10.99
N ALA A 15 -15.84 -44.58 -10.18
CA ALA A 15 -16.01 -43.31 -9.48
C ALA A 15 -14.96 -43.10 -8.37
N LEU A 16 -14.56 -44.15 -7.69
CA LEU A 16 -13.54 -44.09 -6.62
C LEU A 16 -12.12 -43.89 -7.19
N THR A 17 -11.79 -44.47 -8.35
CA THR A 17 -10.49 -44.30 -9.00
C THR A 17 -10.32 -42.90 -9.63
N VAL A 18 -11.37 -42.29 -10.18
CA VAL A 18 -11.34 -40.89 -10.68
C VAL A 18 -11.23 -39.90 -9.53
N GLY A 19 -11.89 -40.15 -8.40
CA GLY A 19 -11.76 -39.33 -7.19
C GLY A 19 -10.37 -39.37 -6.56
N LEU A 20 -9.69 -40.53 -6.58
CA LEU A 20 -8.32 -40.66 -6.07
C LEU A 20 -7.25 -40.07 -7.01
N MET A 21 -7.47 -40.02 -8.32
CA MET A 21 -6.52 -39.40 -9.25
C MET A 21 -6.60 -37.88 -9.29
N LEU A 22 -7.74 -37.27 -8.93
CA LEU A 22 -7.87 -35.82 -8.75
C LEU A 22 -7.31 -35.33 -7.38
N ALA A 23 -7.24 -36.21 -6.38
CA ALA A 23 -6.63 -35.88 -5.08
C ALA A 23 -5.10 -35.97 -5.09
N ALA A 24 -4.48 -36.66 -6.08
CA ALA A 24 -3.03 -36.80 -6.16
C ALA A 24 -2.32 -35.69 -6.95
N ALA A 25 -3.08 -34.79 -7.64
CA ALA A 25 -2.53 -33.63 -8.36
C ALA A 25 -2.61 -32.31 -7.56
N GLY A 26 -3.21 -32.34 -6.38
CA GLY A 26 -3.18 -31.23 -5.43
C GLY A 26 -1.90 -31.28 -4.62
N GLY A 27 -0.78 -30.87 -5.21
CA GLY A 27 0.37 -30.45 -4.42
C GLY A 27 -0.15 -29.40 -3.43
N THR A 28 -0.06 -29.67 -2.12
CA THR A 28 -0.35 -28.69 -1.09
C THR A 28 0.53 -27.49 -1.37
N ALA A 29 -0.02 -26.45 -2.01
CA ALA A 29 0.65 -25.16 -2.06
C ALA A 29 0.92 -24.79 -0.61
N SER A 30 2.17 -24.93 -0.19
CA SER A 30 2.58 -24.52 1.16
C SER A 30 2.13 -23.08 1.31
N ALA A 31 1.28 -22.81 2.30
CA ALA A 31 0.80 -21.47 2.54
C ALA A 31 2.03 -20.54 2.61
N ALA A 32 2.01 -19.47 1.82
CA ALA A 32 3.14 -18.54 1.77
C ALA A 32 3.47 -18.10 3.21
N SER A 33 4.72 -18.27 3.63
CA SER A 33 5.12 -17.81 4.95
C SER A 33 5.07 -16.27 4.97
N ILE A 34 4.49 -15.72 6.03
CA ILE A 34 4.43 -14.27 6.22
C ILE A 34 5.08 -13.96 7.56
N ARG A 35 6.03 -13.02 7.57
CA ARG A 35 6.72 -12.60 8.78
C ARG A 35 7.09 -11.14 8.71
N ARG A 36 6.83 -10.41 9.77
CA ARG A 36 7.31 -9.03 9.96
C ARG A 36 8.66 -9.07 10.66
N VAL A 37 9.61 -8.31 10.16
CA VAL A 37 10.97 -8.20 10.71
C VAL A 37 11.32 -6.73 10.81
N TRP A 38 11.89 -6.32 11.93
CA TRP A 38 12.51 -5.01 12.09
C TRP A 38 14.03 -5.16 12.04
N MET A 39 14.68 -4.29 11.28
CA MET A 39 16.14 -4.22 11.14
C MET A 39 16.62 -2.88 11.69
N THR A 40 17.87 -2.83 12.11
CA THR A 40 18.52 -1.54 12.40
C THR A 40 18.58 -0.75 11.11
N GLY A 41 17.96 0.42 11.10
CA GLY A 41 17.93 1.35 9.99
C GLY A 41 19.05 2.40 10.10
N TYR A 42 18.90 3.44 9.31
CA TYR A 42 19.80 4.59 9.32
C TYR A 42 19.65 5.39 10.62
N ALA A 43 20.77 5.75 11.24
CA ALA A 43 20.82 6.61 12.42
C ALA A 43 20.51 8.06 12.01
N ALA A 44 19.25 8.42 11.96
CA ALA A 44 18.79 9.72 11.48
C ALA A 44 19.07 10.81 12.54
N PRO A 45 19.59 11.99 12.15
CA PRO A 45 19.90 13.06 13.09
C PRO A 45 18.68 13.46 13.94
N GLY A 46 18.88 13.54 15.27
CA GLY A 46 17.84 13.92 16.23
C GLY A 46 16.81 12.83 16.51
N THR A 47 16.90 11.66 15.87
CA THR A 47 15.99 10.54 16.08
C THR A 47 16.37 9.74 17.32
N PRO A 48 15.43 9.41 18.23
CA PRO A 48 15.70 8.46 19.30
C PRO A 48 16.13 7.09 18.72
N ALA A 49 17.22 6.51 19.21
CA ALA A 49 17.81 5.27 18.66
C ALA A 49 16.83 4.08 18.55
N ARG A 50 15.77 4.02 19.39
CA ARG A 50 14.72 3.00 19.29
C ARG A 50 13.90 3.10 18.01
N LEU A 51 13.93 4.25 17.32
CA LEU A 51 13.21 4.53 16.07
C LEU A 51 14.13 4.50 14.84
N ASP A 52 15.44 4.31 15.02
CA ASP A 52 16.38 4.09 13.91
C ASP A 52 16.26 2.64 13.41
N THR A 53 15.09 2.32 12.88
CA THR A 53 14.73 0.98 12.43
C THR A 53 13.92 1.06 11.14
N VAL A 54 14.05 0.04 10.30
CA VAL A 54 13.18 -0.19 9.15
C VAL A 54 12.53 -1.55 9.26
N GLY A 55 11.22 -1.61 9.01
CA GLY A 55 10.46 -2.84 9.02
C GLY A 55 10.29 -3.44 7.63
N VAL A 56 10.06 -4.74 7.57
CA VAL A 56 9.73 -5.44 6.33
C VAL A 56 8.74 -6.56 6.63
N ILE A 57 7.63 -6.60 5.88
CA ILE A 57 6.75 -7.76 5.84
C ILE A 57 7.25 -8.64 4.69
N LYS A 58 7.80 -9.81 5.02
CA LYS A 58 8.36 -10.76 4.06
C LYS A 58 7.32 -11.83 3.76
N ILE A 59 6.93 -11.95 2.49
CA ILE A 59 5.91 -12.87 2.01
C ILE A 59 6.55 -13.83 1.00
N GLY A 60 6.30 -15.13 1.15
CA GLY A 60 6.79 -16.16 0.24
C GLY A 60 7.69 -17.20 0.92
N SER A 61 8.25 -18.10 0.12
CA SER A 61 9.12 -19.16 0.61
C SER A 61 10.46 -18.59 1.08
N THR A 62 10.92 -18.98 2.26
CA THR A 62 12.27 -18.61 2.75
C THR A 62 13.40 -19.23 1.93
N LYS A 63 13.09 -20.20 1.06
CA LYS A 63 14.04 -20.82 0.13
C LYS A 63 14.17 -20.04 -1.19
N ALA A 64 13.18 -19.22 -1.55
CA ALA A 64 13.26 -18.36 -2.71
C ALA A 64 14.34 -17.30 -2.49
N LYS A 65 15.18 -17.09 -3.50
CA LYS A 65 16.30 -16.14 -3.43
C LYS A 65 16.01 -14.80 -4.11
N ASN A 66 15.09 -14.81 -5.07
CA ASN A 66 14.69 -13.59 -5.76
C ASN A 66 13.74 -12.77 -4.88
N VAL A 67 13.91 -11.45 -4.87
CA VAL A 67 13.13 -10.55 -4.01
C VAL A 67 12.59 -9.38 -4.82
N LEU A 68 11.28 -9.19 -4.75
CA LEU A 68 10.65 -7.91 -5.07
C LEU A 68 10.52 -7.12 -3.76
N VAL A 69 11.30 -6.07 -3.59
CA VAL A 69 11.12 -5.08 -2.51
C VAL A 69 10.11 -4.05 -3.00
N ILE A 70 9.10 -3.72 -2.19
CA ILE A 70 8.03 -2.80 -2.59
C ILE A 70 7.79 -1.74 -1.54
N GLU A 71 7.82 -0.46 -1.99
CA GLU A 71 7.59 0.74 -1.19
C GLU A 71 6.13 1.18 -1.25
N PRO A 72 5.49 1.45 -0.12
CA PRO A 72 4.15 2.02 -0.11
C PRO A 72 4.13 3.50 -0.47
N GLY A 73 2.95 3.97 -0.88
CA GLY A 73 2.68 5.37 -1.14
C GLY A 73 2.54 6.23 0.12
N THR A 74 2.01 7.43 -0.05
CA THR A 74 1.72 8.38 1.03
C THR A 74 0.72 7.78 2.01
N SER A 75 1.06 7.78 3.30
CA SER A 75 0.24 7.22 4.38
C SER A 75 -0.13 5.74 4.20
N GLY A 76 0.63 4.99 3.38
CA GLY A 76 0.50 3.55 3.21
C GLY A 76 1.53 2.78 4.02
N GLY A 77 1.13 1.65 4.64
CA GLY A 77 2.00 0.70 5.32
C GLY A 77 2.26 -0.55 4.48
N GLY A 78 3.29 -1.34 4.82
CA GLY A 78 3.65 -2.54 4.08
C GLY A 78 2.56 -3.61 4.03
N ALA A 79 1.69 -3.67 5.04
CA ALA A 79 0.59 -4.63 5.08
C ALA A 79 -0.45 -4.44 3.97
N TYR A 80 -0.55 -3.23 3.39
CA TYR A 80 -1.35 -2.93 2.22
C TYR A 80 -1.07 -3.88 1.03
N PHE A 81 0.18 -4.29 0.84
CA PHE A 81 0.56 -5.18 -0.25
C PHE A 81 0.36 -6.67 0.03
N VAL A 82 -0.02 -7.07 1.23
CA VAL A 82 -0.05 -8.50 1.60
C VAL A 82 -0.98 -9.34 0.73
N PRO A 83 -2.22 -8.92 0.38
CA PRO A 83 -3.08 -9.69 -0.51
C PRO A 83 -2.51 -9.83 -1.93
N LEU A 84 -1.91 -8.77 -2.48
CA LEU A 84 -1.20 -8.80 -3.76
C LEU A 84 0.00 -9.75 -3.70
N ALA A 85 0.82 -9.63 -2.67
CA ALA A 85 2.04 -10.41 -2.48
C ALA A 85 1.77 -11.90 -2.31
N LYS A 86 0.74 -12.28 -1.53
CA LYS A 86 0.29 -13.68 -1.41
C LYS A 86 -0.03 -14.28 -2.78
N TRP A 87 -0.74 -13.51 -3.60
CA TRP A 87 -1.13 -13.94 -4.93
C TRP A 87 0.05 -14.02 -5.88
N LEU A 88 0.94 -13.02 -5.85
CA LEU A 88 2.14 -12.97 -6.67
C LEU A 88 3.07 -14.16 -6.41
N VAL A 89 3.39 -14.46 -5.14
CA VAL A 89 4.29 -15.57 -4.82
C VAL A 89 3.69 -16.95 -5.10
N ALA A 90 2.37 -17.05 -5.20
CA ALA A 90 1.70 -18.27 -5.65
C ALA A 90 1.87 -18.47 -7.17
N LYS A 91 1.97 -17.39 -7.96
CA LYS A 91 2.18 -17.43 -9.41
C LYS A 91 3.67 -17.48 -9.79
N ALA A 92 4.54 -16.84 -9.00
CA ALA A 92 5.98 -16.80 -9.18
C ALA A 92 6.72 -17.39 -7.95
N PRO A 93 6.70 -18.70 -7.72
CA PRO A 93 7.17 -19.32 -6.46
C PRO A 93 8.68 -19.20 -6.22
N GLY A 94 9.45 -18.77 -7.22
CA GLY A 94 10.88 -18.43 -7.09
C GLY A 94 11.15 -17.08 -6.44
N TRP A 95 10.09 -16.30 -6.15
CA TRP A 95 10.18 -14.95 -5.61
C TRP A 95 9.63 -14.86 -4.18
N GLN A 96 10.19 -13.91 -3.44
CA GLN A 96 9.62 -13.32 -2.23
C GLN A 96 9.18 -11.90 -2.53
N VAL A 97 8.14 -11.41 -1.84
CA VAL A 97 7.82 -9.99 -1.77
C VAL A 97 8.17 -9.47 -0.39
N TRP A 98 8.93 -8.39 -0.34
CA TRP A 98 9.31 -7.69 0.87
C TRP A 98 8.67 -6.31 0.87
N ALA A 99 7.53 -6.17 1.54
CA ALA A 99 6.83 -4.90 1.67
C ALA A 99 7.44 -4.08 2.82
N VAL A 100 7.86 -2.87 2.51
CA VAL A 100 8.58 -2.01 3.46
C VAL A 100 7.61 -1.40 4.47
N GLU A 101 8.01 -1.38 5.73
CA GLU A 101 7.37 -0.68 6.84
C GLU A 101 8.30 0.43 7.31
N ARG A 102 7.95 1.67 7.03
CA ARG A 102 8.76 2.81 7.44
C ARG A 102 8.83 2.93 8.96
N ARG A 103 9.86 3.63 9.48
CA ARG A 103 10.17 3.74 10.91
C ARG A 103 9.02 4.31 11.74
N GLU A 104 8.20 5.20 11.18
CA GLU A 104 7.05 5.83 11.80
C GLU A 104 5.93 4.84 12.17
N ASN A 105 5.82 3.70 11.49
CA ASN A 105 4.91 2.60 11.88
C ASN A 105 5.20 2.05 13.29
N ARG A 106 6.39 2.34 13.85
CA ARG A 106 6.73 2.02 15.24
C ARG A 106 5.96 2.88 16.27
N LEU A 107 5.38 3.97 15.83
CA LEU A 107 4.62 4.89 16.69
C LEU A 107 3.16 4.45 16.86
N GLU A 108 2.69 3.56 16.01
CA GLU A 108 1.32 3.09 15.97
C GLU A 108 1.01 2.08 17.08
N ARG A 109 -0.16 2.20 17.66
CA ARG A 109 -0.61 1.33 18.75
C ARG A 109 -1.82 0.50 18.31
N GLN A 110 -1.55 -0.64 17.71
CA GLN A 110 -2.55 -1.52 17.10
C GLN A 110 -3.04 -2.64 18.03
N GLY A 111 -2.80 -2.53 19.34
CA GLY A 111 -3.18 -3.58 20.29
C GLY A 111 -4.66 -3.89 20.33
N GLU A 112 -5.52 -2.87 20.21
CA GLU A 112 -6.98 -3.07 20.20
C GLU A 112 -7.47 -3.62 18.86
N LEU A 113 -6.83 -3.26 17.74
CA LEU A 113 -7.03 -3.89 16.45
C LEU A 113 -6.69 -5.39 16.50
N ASP A 114 -5.59 -5.76 17.15
CA ASP A 114 -5.21 -7.16 17.33
C ASP A 114 -6.24 -7.95 18.15
N LYS A 115 -6.83 -7.34 19.18
CA LYS A 115 -7.90 -7.96 19.95
C LYS A 115 -9.16 -8.13 19.11
N PHE A 116 -9.51 -7.12 18.29
CA PHE A 116 -10.66 -7.20 17.40
C PHE A 116 -10.47 -8.29 16.33
N LYS A 117 -9.29 -8.40 15.72
CA LYS A 117 -8.92 -9.49 14.81
C LYS A 117 -9.10 -10.89 15.41
N LYS A 118 -8.94 -11.02 16.73
CA LYS A 118 -9.10 -12.29 17.45
C LYS A 118 -10.51 -12.51 18.01
N GLY A 119 -11.41 -11.54 17.87
CA GLY A 119 -12.74 -11.58 18.50
C GLY A 119 -12.73 -11.40 20.02
N GLU A 120 -11.65 -10.83 20.59
CA GLU A 120 -11.52 -10.56 22.02
C GLU A 120 -12.28 -9.29 22.45
N VAL A 121 -12.61 -8.42 21.51
CA VAL A 121 -13.43 -7.21 21.69
C VAL A 121 -14.49 -7.14 20.60
N THR A 122 -15.64 -6.49 20.90
CA THR A 122 -16.72 -6.26 19.96
C THR A 122 -16.38 -5.12 18.99
N ALA A 123 -17.08 -5.04 17.86
CA ALA A 123 -16.99 -3.93 16.90
C ALA A 123 -17.21 -2.57 17.59
N GLN A 124 -18.21 -2.47 18.49
CA GLN A 124 -18.48 -1.25 19.24
C GLN A 124 -17.35 -0.86 20.19
N GLN A 125 -16.76 -1.83 20.92
CA GLN A 125 -15.62 -1.57 21.80
C GLN A 125 -14.40 -1.10 21.02
N PHE A 126 -14.11 -1.75 19.87
CA PHE A 126 -13.04 -1.40 18.95
C PHE A 126 -13.21 0.02 18.38
N PHE A 127 -14.42 0.35 17.86
CA PHE A 127 -14.73 1.68 17.35
C PHE A 127 -14.60 2.76 18.43
N ARG A 128 -15.19 2.50 19.60
CA ARG A 128 -15.13 3.43 20.74
C ARG A 128 -13.70 3.72 21.16
N TYR A 129 -12.85 2.71 21.17
CA TYR A 129 -11.44 2.86 21.53
C TYR A 129 -10.69 3.81 20.60
N TYR A 130 -10.82 3.65 19.29
CA TYR A 130 -10.03 4.42 18.32
C TYR A 130 -10.67 5.74 17.89
N LEU A 131 -11.98 5.82 17.81
CA LEU A 131 -12.69 6.99 17.27
C LEU A 131 -13.78 7.54 18.22
N GLY A 132 -14.45 6.70 18.99
CA GLY A 132 -15.57 7.13 19.82
C GLY A 132 -15.16 8.18 20.88
N TYR A 133 -13.96 8.12 21.39
CA TYR A 133 -13.44 9.08 22.38
C TYR A 133 -13.39 10.53 21.87
N LEU A 134 -13.38 10.75 20.55
CA LEU A 134 -13.40 12.10 19.99
C LEU A 134 -14.73 12.83 20.25
N THR A 135 -15.80 12.09 20.52
CA THR A 135 -17.11 12.62 20.92
C THR A 135 -17.46 12.33 22.37
N GLU A 136 -16.79 11.36 22.97
CA GLU A 136 -16.95 10.92 24.36
C GLU A 136 -15.58 10.91 25.08
N PRO A 137 -14.96 12.08 25.32
CA PRO A 137 -13.56 12.15 25.78
C PRO A 137 -13.31 11.51 27.15
N ASP A 138 -14.35 11.37 27.98
CA ASP A 138 -14.25 10.73 29.30
C ASP A 138 -14.39 9.19 29.22
N SER A 139 -14.56 8.63 28.01
CA SER A 139 -14.68 7.18 27.81
C SER A 139 -13.32 6.48 27.94
N GLU A 140 -13.18 5.60 28.93
CA GLU A 140 -11.96 4.79 29.12
C GLU A 140 -12.27 3.29 28.97
N PRO A 141 -11.35 2.46 28.46
CA PRO A 141 -10.09 2.85 27.84
C PRO A 141 -10.27 3.41 26.42
N HIS A 142 -9.41 4.35 26.02
CA HIS A 142 -9.39 4.87 24.65
C HIS A 142 -7.96 5.05 24.12
N TYR A 143 -7.85 5.19 22.80
CA TYR A 143 -6.60 5.49 22.12
C TYR A 143 -6.10 6.88 22.56
N LYS A 144 -4.85 6.90 23.00
CA LYS A 144 -4.14 8.15 23.28
C LYS A 144 -3.10 8.33 22.20
N PRO A 145 -3.28 9.33 21.31
CA PRO A 145 -2.26 9.67 20.33
C PRO A 145 -0.92 9.78 21.04
N VAL A 146 0.10 9.22 20.46
CA VAL A 146 1.44 9.30 21.03
C VAL A 146 1.79 10.78 21.04
N SER A 147 1.63 11.45 22.20
CA SER A 147 2.27 12.73 22.45
C SER A 147 3.76 12.40 22.51
N GLU A 148 4.38 12.43 21.37
CA GLU A 148 5.77 12.13 21.26
C GLU A 148 6.54 13.12 22.11
N SER A 149 7.55 12.59 22.78
CA SER A 149 8.51 13.49 23.39
C SER A 149 8.99 14.47 22.33
N LYS A 150 9.25 15.71 22.70
CA LYS A 150 9.80 16.72 21.79
C LYS A 150 10.95 16.16 20.93
N ALA A 151 11.74 15.22 21.46
CA ALA A 151 12.81 14.54 20.73
C ALA A 151 12.30 13.71 19.54
N THR A 152 11.14 13.04 19.63
CA THR A 152 10.58 12.29 18.49
C THR A 152 10.02 13.23 17.42
N GLU A 153 9.32 14.30 17.81
CA GLU A 153 8.84 15.31 16.85
C GLU A 153 10.01 16.04 16.17
N ASP A 154 11.03 16.41 16.92
CA ASP A 154 12.24 17.06 16.36
C ASP A 154 12.96 16.10 15.39
N GLY A 155 13.05 14.81 15.73
CA GLY A 155 13.59 13.77 14.83
C GLY A 155 12.77 13.60 13.58
N ALA A 156 11.44 13.53 13.71
CA ALA A 156 10.51 13.33 12.59
C ALA A 156 10.56 14.45 11.53
N ARG A 157 10.96 15.67 11.92
CA ARG A 157 11.23 16.76 10.96
C ARG A 157 12.36 16.46 9.99
N ASN A 158 13.19 15.46 10.29
CA ASN A 158 14.31 15.00 9.46
C ASN A 158 13.98 13.67 8.72
N TRP A 159 12.80 13.06 8.94
CA TRP A 159 12.42 11.81 8.26
C TRP A 159 11.91 12.10 6.85
N GLY A 160 12.83 12.53 6.00
CA GLY A 160 12.57 12.81 4.60
C GLY A 160 13.16 11.76 3.67
N MET A 161 13.41 12.15 2.41
CA MET A 161 13.87 11.24 1.36
C MET A 161 15.20 10.59 1.70
N ASN A 162 16.16 11.34 2.25
CA ASN A 162 17.45 10.77 2.65
C ASN A 162 17.26 9.62 3.66
N VAL A 163 16.41 9.80 4.68
CA VAL A 163 16.18 8.77 5.69
C VAL A 163 15.48 7.56 5.08
N ALA A 164 14.46 7.77 4.23
CA ALA A 164 13.74 6.72 3.54
C ALA A 164 14.68 5.90 2.64
N VAL A 165 15.52 6.55 1.85
CA VAL A 165 16.49 5.92 0.95
C VAL A 165 17.58 5.15 1.70
N GLN A 166 18.10 5.70 2.80
CA GLN A 166 19.12 5.01 3.63
C GLN A 166 18.51 3.78 4.36
N ASP A 167 17.28 3.88 4.85
CA ASP A 167 16.56 2.72 5.42
C ASP A 167 16.31 1.65 4.34
N LEU A 168 15.88 2.07 3.16
CA LEU A 168 15.68 1.17 2.02
C LEU A 168 17.00 0.51 1.58
N HIS A 169 18.13 1.21 1.69
CA HIS A 169 19.45 0.63 1.40
C HIS A 169 19.78 -0.56 2.31
N VAL A 170 19.40 -0.51 3.58
CA VAL A 170 19.51 -1.65 4.49
C VAL A 170 18.66 -2.84 4.01
N VAL A 171 17.42 -2.57 3.58
CA VAL A 171 16.50 -3.61 3.08
C VAL A 171 17.04 -4.25 1.79
N ILE A 172 17.47 -3.43 0.84
CA ILE A 172 18.03 -3.88 -0.45
C ILE A 172 19.33 -4.67 -0.24
N GLY A 173 20.20 -4.22 0.67
CA GLY A 173 21.40 -4.95 1.05
C GLY A 173 21.09 -6.35 1.60
N ALA A 174 20.07 -6.44 2.47
CA ALA A 174 19.62 -7.72 2.99
C ALA A 174 18.96 -8.61 1.92
N ALA A 175 18.28 -8.04 0.93
CA ALA A 175 17.73 -8.77 -0.21
C ALA A 175 18.83 -9.31 -1.12
N LYS A 176 19.81 -8.47 -1.49
CA LYS A 176 20.99 -8.87 -2.30
C LYS A 176 21.80 -9.99 -1.64
N ALA A 177 21.88 -10.00 -0.30
CA ALA A 177 22.59 -11.05 0.44
C ALA A 177 21.98 -12.47 0.28
N LEU A 178 20.75 -12.60 -0.22
CA LEU A 178 20.18 -13.92 -0.56
C LEU A 178 20.78 -14.52 -1.84
N GLY A 179 21.50 -13.72 -2.64
CA GLY A 179 22.19 -14.17 -3.84
C GLY A 179 21.28 -14.47 -5.03
N GLY A 180 20.08 -13.90 -5.05
CA GLY A 180 19.13 -13.93 -6.17
C GLY A 180 18.98 -12.56 -6.84
N LYS A 181 18.01 -12.47 -7.73
CA LYS A 181 17.62 -11.21 -8.39
C LYS A 181 16.89 -10.31 -7.39
N VAL A 182 17.15 -9.01 -7.45
CA VAL A 182 16.45 -8.01 -6.64
C VAL A 182 15.79 -7.00 -7.56
N VAL A 183 14.49 -6.86 -7.40
CA VAL A 183 13.66 -5.84 -8.07
C VAL A 183 13.17 -4.88 -7.00
N LEU A 184 13.21 -3.60 -7.29
CA LEU A 184 12.67 -2.55 -6.44
C LEU A 184 11.42 -1.96 -7.08
N GLY A 185 10.30 -1.97 -6.37
CA GLY A 185 9.03 -1.41 -6.82
C GLY A 185 8.45 -0.42 -5.84
N GLY A 186 7.53 0.43 -6.31
CA GLY A 186 6.82 1.38 -5.47
C GLY A 186 5.48 1.81 -6.05
N HIS A 187 4.51 2.02 -5.17
CA HIS A 187 3.19 2.52 -5.50
C HIS A 187 3.08 4.00 -5.15
N SER A 188 2.48 4.81 -6.05
CA SER A 188 2.26 6.22 -5.76
C SER A 188 3.57 6.94 -5.40
N LEU A 189 3.65 7.66 -4.28
CA LEU A 189 4.89 8.26 -3.77
C LEU A 189 6.03 7.22 -3.60
N GLY A 190 5.70 5.96 -3.36
CA GLY A 190 6.71 4.89 -3.36
C GLY A 190 7.49 4.81 -4.66
N GLY A 191 6.89 5.16 -5.80
CA GLY A 191 7.59 5.29 -7.09
C GLY A 191 8.64 6.42 -7.08
N THR A 192 8.37 7.52 -6.38
CA THR A 192 9.37 8.59 -6.19
C THR A 192 10.53 8.11 -5.29
N VAL A 193 10.23 7.34 -4.23
CA VAL A 193 11.28 6.73 -3.39
C VAL A 193 12.13 5.74 -4.19
N VAL A 194 11.51 4.93 -5.06
CA VAL A 194 12.21 4.04 -6.00
C VAL A 194 13.15 4.82 -6.91
N THR A 195 12.69 5.94 -7.47
CA THR A 195 13.50 6.83 -8.31
C THR A 195 14.67 7.39 -7.53
N ALA A 196 14.39 7.97 -6.37
CA ALA A 196 15.43 8.53 -5.51
C ALA A 196 16.49 7.47 -5.16
N TYR A 197 16.07 6.28 -4.73
CA TYR A 197 16.99 5.18 -4.41
C TYR A 197 17.82 4.76 -5.62
N ALA A 198 17.18 4.53 -6.77
CA ALA A 198 17.85 4.02 -7.96
C ALA A 198 18.93 4.99 -8.46
N THR A 199 18.71 6.29 -8.30
CA THR A 199 19.60 7.35 -8.77
C THR A 199 20.48 7.96 -7.65
N TRP A 200 20.41 7.42 -6.43
CA TRP A 200 21.15 7.92 -5.27
C TRP A 200 22.64 7.61 -5.35
N ASP A 201 23.47 8.57 -4.93
CA ASP A 201 24.88 8.34 -4.71
C ASP A 201 25.16 7.81 -3.28
N PHE A 202 25.46 6.54 -3.17
CA PHE A 202 25.91 5.92 -1.92
C PHE A 202 27.46 5.94 -1.83
N ALA A 203 28.03 7.12 -1.62
CA ALA A 203 29.49 7.32 -1.55
C ALA A 203 30.23 6.83 -2.81
N GLY A 204 29.79 7.27 -3.97
CA GLY A 204 30.33 6.91 -5.29
C GLY A 204 29.77 5.59 -5.86
N LYS A 205 28.74 5.02 -5.24
CA LYS A 205 28.03 3.84 -5.75
C LYS A 205 26.60 4.17 -6.07
N LEU A 206 26.20 3.83 -7.28
CA LEU A 206 24.84 4.02 -7.74
C LEU A 206 23.86 3.08 -7.00
N GLY A 207 22.74 3.61 -6.51
CA GLY A 207 21.71 2.82 -5.82
C GLY A 207 21.16 1.67 -6.67
N ALA A 208 21.00 1.89 -7.97
CA ALA A 208 20.54 0.85 -8.92
C ALA A 208 21.57 -0.26 -9.16
N GLU A 209 22.85 -0.10 -8.73
CA GLU A 209 23.86 -1.14 -8.93
C GLU A 209 23.42 -2.47 -8.30
N GLY A 210 23.38 -3.53 -9.11
CA GLY A 210 22.98 -4.87 -8.69
C GLY A 210 21.47 -5.07 -8.51
N LEU A 211 20.62 -4.12 -8.91
CA LEU A 211 19.21 -4.36 -9.15
C LEU A 211 19.00 -5.00 -10.52
N SER A 212 18.02 -5.90 -10.63
CA SER A 212 17.60 -6.51 -11.89
C SER A 212 16.48 -5.72 -12.58
N GLY A 213 15.69 -4.98 -11.83
CA GLY A 213 14.60 -4.17 -12.39
C GLY A 213 14.01 -3.18 -11.42
N LEU A 214 13.24 -2.24 -11.99
CA LEU A 214 12.40 -1.26 -11.29
C LEU A 214 10.94 -1.47 -11.68
N VAL A 215 10.03 -1.26 -10.72
CA VAL A 215 8.58 -1.36 -10.94
C VAL A 215 7.89 -0.12 -10.43
N PHE A 216 7.22 0.61 -11.32
CA PHE A 216 6.44 1.81 -10.99
C PHE A 216 4.95 1.49 -11.07
N ILE A 217 4.25 1.60 -9.94
CA ILE A 217 2.83 1.26 -9.82
C ILE A 217 2.06 2.55 -9.59
N ASP A 218 1.48 3.09 -10.66
CA ASP A 218 0.76 4.37 -10.65
C ASP A 218 1.49 5.43 -9.82
N GLY A 219 2.78 5.61 -10.12
CA GLY A 219 3.70 6.42 -9.34
C GLY A 219 5.02 6.61 -10.05
N GLY A 220 5.74 7.59 -9.63
CA GLY A 220 7.01 8.03 -10.18
C GLY A 220 7.30 9.40 -9.63
N SER A 221 8.27 10.10 -10.17
CA SER A 221 8.58 11.45 -9.75
C SER A 221 8.11 12.46 -10.80
N SER A 222 7.79 13.69 -10.38
CA SER A 222 7.58 14.78 -11.31
C SER A 222 8.88 15.09 -12.08
N PRO A 223 8.86 15.21 -13.41
CA PRO A 223 10.06 15.57 -14.18
C PRO A 223 10.53 17.00 -13.92
N VAL A 224 9.67 17.83 -13.32
CA VAL A 224 9.98 19.23 -12.95
C VAL A 224 10.18 19.27 -11.44
N PRO A 225 11.43 19.35 -10.96
CA PRO A 225 11.72 19.43 -9.52
C PRO A 225 11.32 20.80 -8.98
N ALA A 226 11.08 20.87 -7.66
CA ALA A 226 10.92 22.12 -6.95
C ALA A 226 12.19 22.99 -7.06
N THR A 227 12.03 24.29 -6.91
CA THR A 227 13.16 25.24 -6.83
C THR A 227 13.75 25.23 -5.42
N ALA A 228 15.00 25.70 -5.27
CA ALA A 228 15.64 25.89 -3.97
C ALA A 228 14.79 26.78 -3.04
N ALA A 229 14.24 27.87 -3.57
CA ALA A 229 13.42 28.81 -2.78
C ALA A 229 12.12 28.16 -2.27
N GLU A 230 11.47 27.30 -3.08
CA GLU A 230 10.29 26.53 -2.64
C GLU A 230 10.68 25.52 -1.56
N ALA A 231 11.81 24.83 -1.71
CA ALA A 231 12.32 23.90 -0.72
C ALA A 231 12.63 24.61 0.62
N GLU A 232 13.34 25.73 0.59
CA GLU A 232 13.62 26.56 1.77
C GLU A 232 12.33 27.01 2.47
N ALA A 233 11.37 27.55 1.72
CA ALA A 233 10.10 27.99 2.25
C ALA A 233 9.27 26.84 2.87
N ALA A 234 9.30 25.65 2.27
CA ALA A 234 8.64 24.47 2.81
C ALA A 234 9.29 24.01 4.13
N LEU A 235 10.61 23.98 4.22
CA LEU A 235 11.34 23.66 5.47
C LEU A 235 11.08 24.70 6.57
N GLU A 236 11.07 25.98 6.23
CA GLU A 236 10.73 27.05 7.18
C GLU A 236 9.31 26.84 7.73
N LYS A 237 8.34 26.55 6.86
CA LYS A 237 6.96 26.26 7.26
C LYS A 237 6.88 25.03 8.15
N LEU A 238 7.59 23.94 7.79
CA LEU A 238 7.64 22.71 8.57
C LEU A 238 8.22 22.93 9.98
N SER A 239 9.23 23.81 10.11
CA SER A 239 9.84 24.13 11.39
C SER A 239 8.88 24.72 12.44
N LYS A 240 7.77 25.33 11.96
CA LYS A 240 6.78 26.07 12.78
C LYS A 240 5.52 25.28 13.10
N LYS A 241 5.38 24.04 12.58
CA LYS A 241 4.18 23.22 12.75
C LYS A 241 4.50 21.77 13.13
N SER A 242 3.44 20.96 13.27
CA SER A 242 3.59 19.50 13.45
C SER A 242 4.44 18.89 12.33
N PRO A 243 5.32 17.90 12.61
CA PRO A 243 6.07 17.20 11.59
C PRO A 243 5.23 16.25 10.73
N TRP A 244 4.00 15.98 11.15
CA TRP A 244 3.13 15.00 10.52
C TRP A 244 2.26 15.66 9.44
N LEU A 245 2.11 14.98 8.32
CA LEU A 245 1.27 15.43 7.22
C LEU A 245 -0.21 15.48 7.65
N ALA A 246 -0.88 16.58 7.32
CA ALA A 246 -2.31 16.76 7.49
C ALA A 246 -2.99 16.72 6.11
N PHE A 247 -3.88 15.77 5.89
CA PHE A 247 -4.67 15.67 4.65
C PHE A 247 -5.99 16.43 4.80
N GLY A 248 -6.24 17.39 3.88
CA GLY A 248 -7.48 18.15 3.91
C GLY A 248 -7.77 18.83 5.25
N GLY A 249 -6.73 19.15 6.04
CA GLY A 249 -6.86 19.69 7.38
C GLY A 249 -7.08 18.63 8.49
N VAL A 250 -7.17 17.36 8.16
CA VAL A 250 -7.24 16.26 9.13
C VAL A 250 -5.83 15.92 9.60
N PRO A 251 -5.49 16.18 10.88
CA PRO A 251 -4.14 15.94 11.39
C PRO A 251 -3.87 14.45 11.63
N ALA A 252 -2.60 14.06 11.58
CA ALA A 252 -2.18 12.75 12.09
C ALA A 252 -2.47 12.63 13.62
N PRO A 253 -2.85 11.45 14.10
CA PRO A 253 -2.97 10.17 13.38
C PRO A 253 -4.37 9.90 12.80
N LEU A 254 -5.27 10.91 12.81
CA LEU A 254 -6.70 10.68 12.59
C LEU A 254 -7.03 10.06 11.22
N LEU A 255 -6.35 10.47 10.15
CA LEU A 255 -6.61 9.90 8.83
C LEU A 255 -6.33 8.39 8.79
N GLY A 256 -5.18 7.97 9.33
CA GLY A 256 -4.83 6.55 9.46
C GLY A 256 -5.81 5.79 10.36
N LEU A 257 -6.22 6.40 11.49
CA LEU A 257 -7.22 5.81 12.38
C LEU A 257 -8.58 5.62 11.68
N PHE A 258 -9.03 6.57 10.85
CA PHE A 258 -10.27 6.43 10.06
C PHE A 258 -10.16 5.29 9.07
N SER A 259 -9.07 5.26 8.30
CA SER A 259 -8.82 4.22 7.30
C SER A 259 -8.76 2.83 7.94
N MET A 260 -7.96 2.67 8.99
CA MET A 260 -7.81 1.43 9.74
C MET A 260 -9.12 0.99 10.40
N THR A 261 -9.83 1.91 11.09
CA THR A 261 -11.06 1.56 11.80
C THR A 261 -12.18 1.20 10.84
N GLY A 262 -12.39 2.00 9.79
CA GLY A 262 -13.42 1.75 8.77
C GLY A 262 -13.19 0.43 8.03
N SER A 263 -11.95 0.18 7.60
CA SER A 263 -11.61 -1.07 6.91
C SER A 263 -11.69 -2.30 7.82
N ALA A 264 -11.28 -2.18 9.09
CA ALA A 264 -11.38 -3.29 10.04
C ALA A 264 -12.85 -3.65 10.34
N LEU A 265 -13.73 -2.67 10.50
CA LEU A 265 -15.17 -2.89 10.65
C LEU A 265 -15.78 -3.55 9.40
N ALA A 266 -15.44 -3.04 8.21
CA ALA A 266 -15.90 -3.62 6.95
C ALA A 266 -15.37 -5.05 6.73
N ASN A 267 -14.18 -5.36 7.24
CA ASN A 267 -13.57 -6.68 7.10
C ASN A 267 -14.10 -7.70 8.12
N LEU A 268 -14.27 -7.31 9.38
CA LEU A 268 -14.49 -8.23 10.50
C LEU A 268 -15.94 -8.22 11.01
N ALA A 269 -16.70 -7.15 10.76
CA ALA A 269 -18.11 -7.01 11.11
C ALA A 269 -18.92 -6.38 9.96
N PRO A 270 -18.82 -6.92 8.71
CA PRO A 270 -19.32 -6.27 7.49
C PRO A 270 -20.83 -5.99 7.54
N LYS A 271 -21.61 -6.90 8.08
CA LYS A 271 -23.08 -6.87 8.06
C LYS A 271 -23.70 -6.12 9.23
N ASP A 272 -22.93 -5.76 10.25
CA ASP A 272 -23.43 -4.98 11.37
C ASP A 272 -23.79 -3.56 10.90
N ALA A 273 -24.80 -2.95 11.55
CA ALA A 273 -25.14 -1.54 11.33
C ALA A 273 -23.90 -0.65 11.52
N SER A 274 -23.72 0.32 10.63
CA SER A 274 -22.53 1.16 10.62
C SER A 274 -22.38 1.98 11.91
N LEU A 275 -21.28 1.75 12.59
CA LEU A 275 -20.89 2.56 13.76
C LEU A 275 -20.39 3.93 13.35
N ALA A 276 -19.77 4.04 12.18
CA ALA A 276 -19.21 5.29 11.66
C ALA A 276 -20.30 6.26 11.19
N GLN A 277 -21.40 5.76 10.58
CA GLN A 277 -22.45 6.61 10.01
C GLN A 277 -23.12 7.49 11.06
N GLY A 278 -23.41 6.95 12.24
CA GLY A 278 -24.01 7.71 13.35
C GLY A 278 -23.02 8.60 14.13
N TRP A 279 -21.75 8.57 13.77
CA TRP A 279 -20.71 9.31 14.46
C TRP A 279 -20.57 10.74 13.90
N PRO A 280 -20.82 11.79 14.71
CA PRO A 280 -20.89 13.17 14.24
C PRO A 280 -19.69 13.68 13.44
N PRO A 281 -18.43 13.31 13.80
CA PRO A 281 -17.26 13.75 13.04
C PRO A 281 -17.14 13.16 11.63
N LEU A 282 -17.87 12.09 11.27
CA LEU A 282 -17.86 11.60 9.90
C LEU A 282 -18.48 12.65 8.96
N PRO A 283 -17.76 13.15 7.94
CA PRO A 283 -18.30 14.11 7.00
C PRO A 283 -19.54 13.57 6.29
N SER A 284 -20.53 14.44 6.05
CA SER A 284 -21.79 14.03 5.41
C SER A 284 -21.60 13.40 4.04
N PHE A 285 -20.63 13.86 3.26
CA PHE A 285 -20.31 13.30 1.94
C PHE A 285 -19.72 11.87 1.97
N LEU A 286 -19.33 11.36 3.15
CA LEU A 286 -18.92 9.97 3.36
C LEU A 286 -20.02 9.11 3.97
N ARG A 287 -21.19 9.67 4.24
CA ARG A 287 -22.36 8.91 4.70
C ARG A 287 -23.12 8.40 3.48
N PRO A 288 -23.56 7.15 3.50
CA PRO A 288 -24.35 6.59 2.41
C PRO A 288 -25.65 7.36 2.12
N HIS A 289 -25.87 7.69 0.84
CA HIS A 289 -27.09 8.34 0.35
C HIS A 289 -27.70 7.48 -0.75
N ASP A 290 -29.03 7.47 -0.84
CA ASP A 290 -29.76 6.87 -1.94
C ASP A 290 -29.62 7.70 -3.24
N LYS A 291 -30.31 7.27 -4.30
CA LYS A 291 -30.27 7.95 -5.61
C LYS A 291 -30.96 9.31 -5.60
N GLU A 292 -31.84 9.53 -4.65
CA GLU A 292 -32.55 10.79 -4.42
C GLU A 292 -31.74 11.77 -3.55
N GLY A 293 -30.60 11.32 -3.00
CA GLY A 293 -29.70 12.10 -2.16
C GLY A 293 -30.10 12.14 -0.68
N ALA A 294 -30.98 11.24 -0.24
CA ALA A 294 -31.32 11.09 1.18
C ALA A 294 -30.31 10.15 1.87
N GLU A 295 -29.86 10.53 3.08
CA GLU A 295 -29.03 9.64 3.91
C GLU A 295 -29.81 8.38 4.29
N VAL A 296 -29.22 7.20 4.09
CA VAL A 296 -29.85 5.91 4.38
C VAL A 296 -29.03 5.15 5.42
N PRO A 297 -29.68 4.40 6.33
CA PRO A 297 -28.97 3.54 7.26
C PRO A 297 -28.23 2.45 6.49
N ALA A 298 -26.96 2.22 6.81
CA ALA A 298 -26.11 1.29 6.07
C ALA A 298 -25.30 0.38 7.00
N THR A 299 -24.81 -0.72 6.45
CA THR A 299 -23.87 -1.61 7.15
C THR A 299 -22.45 -1.04 7.19
N ASN A 300 -21.57 -1.63 8.00
CA ASN A 300 -20.16 -1.22 8.05
C ASN A 300 -19.49 -1.36 6.68
N GLU A 301 -19.73 -2.46 5.94
CA GLU A 301 -19.16 -2.63 4.60
C GLU A 301 -19.72 -1.60 3.61
N ALA A 302 -21.02 -1.31 3.67
CA ALA A 302 -21.65 -0.35 2.77
C ALA A 302 -21.13 1.08 3.02
N THR A 303 -20.96 1.48 4.28
CA THR A 303 -20.40 2.79 4.63
C THR A 303 -18.94 2.91 4.19
N PHE A 304 -18.13 1.88 4.42
CA PHE A 304 -16.74 1.85 3.94
C PHE A 304 -16.67 1.89 2.42
N GLY A 305 -17.45 1.02 1.74
CA GLY A 305 -17.52 0.96 0.27
C GLY A 305 -17.95 2.29 -0.35
N TYR A 306 -18.93 2.96 0.24
CA TYR A 306 -19.40 4.28 -0.20
C TYR A 306 -18.28 5.33 -0.18
N GLY A 307 -17.41 5.27 0.83
CA GLY A 307 -16.28 6.20 1.00
C GLY A 307 -15.09 5.93 0.07
N VAL A 308 -14.94 4.72 -0.49
CA VAL A 308 -13.76 4.33 -1.28
C VAL A 308 -14.06 3.95 -2.74
N ASN A 309 -15.32 3.74 -3.10
CA ASN A 309 -15.68 3.37 -4.47
C ASN A 309 -15.74 4.58 -5.41
N VAL A 310 -15.15 4.47 -6.58
CA VAL A 310 -15.13 5.54 -7.61
C VAL A 310 -16.53 6.09 -7.94
N GLY A 311 -17.57 5.27 -7.85
CA GLY A 311 -18.95 5.65 -8.17
C GLY A 311 -19.65 6.51 -7.11
N SER A 312 -19.13 6.58 -5.87
CA SER A 312 -19.74 7.27 -4.74
C SER A 312 -18.79 8.18 -3.95
N SER A 313 -17.50 7.87 -3.95
CA SER A 313 -16.49 8.67 -3.26
C SER A 313 -16.22 9.99 -4.00
N PRO A 314 -16.03 11.11 -3.28
CA PRO A 314 -15.78 12.39 -3.93
C PRO A 314 -14.39 12.43 -4.61
N PRO A 315 -14.23 13.18 -5.72
CA PRO A 315 -12.99 13.22 -6.50
C PRO A 315 -11.74 13.63 -5.71
N ASN A 316 -11.88 14.43 -4.66
CA ASN A 316 -10.76 14.82 -3.80
C ASN A 316 -10.21 13.66 -2.92
N LEU A 317 -10.87 12.52 -2.93
CA LEU A 317 -10.40 11.28 -2.30
C LEU A 317 -9.91 10.24 -3.32
N ALA A 318 -9.67 10.63 -4.58
CA ALA A 318 -9.23 9.74 -5.65
C ALA A 318 -8.03 8.86 -5.25
N ALA A 319 -7.09 9.39 -4.46
CA ALA A 319 -5.95 8.63 -3.92
C ALA A 319 -6.33 7.42 -3.04
N ALA A 320 -7.58 7.34 -2.55
CA ALA A 320 -8.09 6.22 -1.76
C ALA A 320 -9.09 5.34 -2.54
N GLN A 321 -9.38 5.66 -3.81
CA GLN A 321 -10.45 5.01 -4.57
C GLN A 321 -10.02 3.68 -5.20
N VAL A 322 -11.04 2.84 -5.34
CA VAL A 322 -11.02 1.55 -6.08
C VAL A 322 -12.34 1.35 -6.79
N HIS A 323 -12.39 0.51 -7.82
CA HIS A 323 -13.62 0.01 -8.41
C HIS A 323 -14.16 -1.16 -7.58
N ALA A 324 -14.92 -0.85 -6.51
CA ALA A 324 -15.37 -1.83 -5.52
C ALA A 324 -16.75 -2.44 -5.80
N GLY A 325 -17.43 -2.03 -6.87
CA GLY A 325 -18.75 -2.55 -7.28
C GLY A 325 -19.75 -1.47 -7.65
N GLU A 326 -21.02 -1.85 -7.72
CA GLU A 326 -22.12 -0.99 -8.16
C GLU A 326 -22.63 -0.01 -7.08
N GLY A 327 -22.20 -0.18 -5.81
CA GLY A 327 -22.59 0.71 -4.73
C GLY A 327 -23.53 0.09 -3.70
N ILE A 328 -24.26 0.94 -2.99
CA ILE A 328 -25.19 0.51 -1.94
C ILE A 328 -26.53 0.05 -2.53
N VAL A 329 -27.15 -0.93 -1.89
CA VAL A 329 -28.47 -1.44 -2.26
C VAL A 329 -29.32 -1.73 -1.02
N GLU A 330 -30.64 -1.60 -1.17
CA GLU A 330 -31.62 -2.02 -0.15
C GLU A 330 -31.49 -3.53 0.15
N ALA A 331 -31.38 -3.88 1.43
CA ALA A 331 -31.41 -5.29 1.86
C ALA A 331 -32.86 -5.78 2.09
N GLY A 332 -33.73 -4.90 2.57
CA GLY A 332 -35.15 -5.17 2.84
C GLY A 332 -35.80 -4.06 3.66
N PRO A 333 -37.13 -4.10 3.85
CA PRO A 333 -37.84 -3.08 4.60
C PRO A 333 -37.31 -2.95 6.04
N GLY A 334 -36.75 -1.80 6.38
CA GLY A 334 -36.22 -1.49 7.72
C GLY A 334 -34.84 -2.05 8.03
N GLU A 335 -34.22 -2.78 7.09
CA GLU A 335 -32.86 -3.28 7.23
C GLU A 335 -31.83 -2.21 6.74
N PRO A 336 -30.64 -2.16 7.34
CA PRO A 336 -29.58 -1.31 6.81
C PRO A 336 -29.21 -1.70 5.38
N TRP A 337 -28.96 -0.71 4.53
CA TRP A 337 -28.47 -0.89 3.17
C TRP A 337 -27.13 -1.61 3.19
N THR A 338 -26.91 -2.49 2.22
CA THR A 338 -25.70 -3.31 2.11
C THR A 338 -24.91 -2.97 0.84
N TRP A 339 -23.74 -3.57 0.69
CA TRP A 339 -22.87 -3.34 -0.47
C TRP A 339 -23.19 -4.31 -1.61
N ASN A 340 -23.36 -3.78 -2.83
CA ASN A 340 -23.42 -4.57 -4.05
C ASN A 340 -22.05 -4.56 -4.74
N GLY A 341 -21.31 -5.66 -4.60
CA GLY A 341 -20.00 -5.86 -5.21
C GLY A 341 -20.03 -6.33 -6.67
N THR A 342 -21.19 -6.35 -7.34
CA THR A 342 -21.29 -6.74 -8.75
C THR A 342 -20.38 -5.87 -9.60
N GLY A 343 -19.63 -6.47 -10.53
CA GLY A 343 -18.72 -5.75 -11.42
C GLY A 343 -17.46 -5.19 -10.76
N ALA A 344 -17.20 -5.48 -9.48
CA ALA A 344 -16.00 -5.02 -8.81
C ALA A 344 -14.73 -5.50 -9.51
N LEU A 345 -13.82 -4.57 -9.78
CA LEU A 345 -12.45 -4.86 -10.19
C LEU A 345 -11.61 -5.23 -8.96
N THR A 346 -11.71 -4.41 -7.92
CA THR A 346 -11.16 -4.67 -6.59
C THR A 346 -12.31 -5.02 -5.64
N PRO A 347 -12.51 -6.30 -5.27
CA PRO A 347 -13.55 -6.67 -4.32
C PRO A 347 -13.41 -5.89 -3.01
N LEU A 348 -14.51 -5.29 -2.53
CA LEU A 348 -14.48 -4.43 -1.34
C LEU A 348 -13.87 -5.11 -0.12
N GLN A 349 -14.20 -6.40 0.08
CA GLN A 349 -13.65 -7.19 1.17
C GLN A 349 -12.12 -7.32 1.09
N ARG A 350 -11.58 -7.45 -0.13
CA ARG A 350 -10.13 -7.50 -0.35
C ARG A 350 -9.47 -6.17 -0.04
N TYR A 351 -10.09 -5.05 -0.44
CA TYR A 351 -9.57 -3.72 -0.12
C TYR A 351 -9.60 -3.44 1.39
N ALA A 352 -10.70 -3.84 2.06
CA ALA A 352 -10.80 -3.79 3.52
C ALA A 352 -9.73 -4.67 4.20
N GLU A 353 -9.43 -5.86 3.66
CA GLU A 353 -8.33 -6.72 4.12
C GLU A 353 -6.97 -6.03 3.97
N MET A 354 -6.71 -5.36 2.83
CA MET A 354 -5.47 -4.62 2.59
C MET A 354 -5.24 -3.55 3.67
N LEU A 355 -6.24 -2.73 3.92
CA LEU A 355 -6.11 -1.59 4.86
C LEU A 355 -6.19 -2.02 6.33
N SER A 356 -6.90 -3.10 6.68
CA SER A 356 -6.95 -3.62 8.05
C SER A 356 -5.77 -4.54 8.43
N GLY A 357 -4.80 -4.72 7.52
CA GLY A 357 -3.56 -5.43 7.79
C GLY A 357 -3.58 -6.93 7.54
N ALA A 358 -4.49 -7.43 6.68
CA ALA A 358 -4.51 -8.81 6.17
C ALA A 358 -4.45 -9.91 7.25
N GLY A 359 -5.04 -9.67 8.41
CA GLY A 359 -5.05 -10.58 9.54
C GLY A 359 -3.73 -10.67 10.32
N LEU A 360 -2.72 -9.88 9.96
CA LEU A 360 -1.44 -9.87 10.65
C LEU A 360 -1.53 -9.15 11.99
N LYS A 361 -0.71 -9.59 12.94
CA LYS A 361 -0.62 -8.97 14.26
C LYS A 361 0.23 -7.69 14.23
N GLY A 362 -0.26 -6.66 14.90
CA GLY A 362 0.47 -5.40 15.15
C GLY A 362 0.72 -4.57 13.91
N VAL A 363 -0.09 -4.74 12.86
CA VAL A 363 -0.03 -3.94 11.63
C VAL A 363 -1.42 -3.70 11.06
N ASP A 364 -1.57 -2.59 10.35
CA ASP A 364 -2.59 -2.34 9.35
C ASP A 364 -1.94 -1.86 8.04
N GLY A 365 -2.73 -1.56 7.03
CA GLY A 365 -2.24 -1.16 5.71
C GLY A 365 -2.09 0.35 5.56
N SER A 366 -2.36 1.14 6.61
CA SER A 366 -2.19 2.58 6.61
C SER A 366 -0.96 2.98 7.44
N GLU A 367 -0.57 4.23 7.33
CA GLU A 367 0.48 4.83 8.14
C GLU A 367 -0.11 6.04 8.84
N TRP A 368 -0.14 6.02 10.19
CA TRP A 368 -0.84 7.02 10.99
C TRP A 368 -0.02 8.30 11.18
N TYR A 369 1.30 8.16 11.21
CA TYR A 369 2.25 9.24 11.49
C TYR A 369 3.17 9.46 10.30
N TYR A 370 2.59 9.86 9.15
CA TYR A 370 3.36 10.10 7.94
C TYR A 370 4.13 11.43 8.07
N PRO A 371 5.47 11.44 7.90
CA PRO A 371 6.26 12.65 8.03
C PRO A 371 6.06 13.58 6.83
N GLU A 372 5.65 14.83 7.07
CA GLU A 372 5.50 15.82 6.02
C GLU A 372 6.80 16.10 5.27
N ARG A 373 7.95 15.91 5.96
CA ARG A 373 9.27 16.06 5.36
C ARG A 373 9.44 15.18 4.12
N LEU A 374 8.93 13.94 4.12
CA LEU A 374 9.04 13.05 2.98
C LEU A 374 8.28 13.57 1.74
N THR A 375 7.12 14.21 1.96
CA THR A 375 6.38 14.88 0.86
C THR A 375 7.14 16.09 0.33
N ILE A 376 7.74 16.91 1.21
CA ILE A 376 8.54 18.07 0.81
C ILE A 376 9.70 17.62 -0.07
N ASP A 377 10.45 16.63 0.41
CA ASP A 377 11.65 16.12 -0.26
C ASP A 377 11.29 15.47 -1.61
N SER A 378 10.17 14.75 -1.71
CA SER A 378 9.75 14.10 -2.95
C SER A 378 9.64 15.06 -4.15
N ALA A 379 9.38 16.33 -3.88
CA ALA A 379 9.29 17.36 -4.92
C ALA A 379 10.65 17.74 -5.55
N ALA A 380 11.77 17.37 -4.95
CA ALA A 380 13.10 17.65 -5.49
C ALA A 380 13.75 16.50 -6.24
N VAL A 381 13.21 15.28 -6.15
CA VAL A 381 13.79 14.09 -6.77
C VAL A 381 13.89 14.22 -8.31
N GLY A 382 12.84 14.75 -8.96
CA GLY A 382 12.79 14.88 -10.42
C GLY A 382 13.08 13.54 -11.10
N ASN A 383 13.84 13.58 -12.18
CA ASN A 383 14.35 12.37 -12.86
C ASN A 383 15.67 11.85 -12.27
N GLY A 384 15.98 12.21 -11.03
CA GLY A 384 17.26 11.85 -10.40
C GLY A 384 18.46 12.59 -10.98
N ILE A 385 18.27 13.82 -11.45
CA ILE A 385 19.32 14.70 -11.91
C ILE A 385 19.56 15.79 -10.87
N THR A 386 20.84 16.11 -10.62
CA THR A 386 21.23 17.17 -9.71
C THR A 386 20.47 18.46 -9.97
N ASN A 387 19.86 19.00 -8.92
CA ASN A 387 19.17 20.28 -8.96
C ASN A 387 19.36 21.05 -7.62
N PRO A 388 19.13 22.39 -7.61
CA PRO A 388 19.38 23.20 -6.43
C PRO A 388 18.54 22.84 -5.19
N ALA A 389 17.33 22.31 -5.37
CA ALA A 389 16.47 21.92 -4.25
C ALA A 389 17.02 20.71 -3.49
N GLN A 390 17.63 19.76 -4.17
CA GLN A 390 18.29 18.60 -3.52
C GLN A 390 19.37 19.04 -2.54
N ALA A 391 20.17 20.04 -2.90
CA ALA A 391 21.20 20.59 -1.99
C ALA A 391 20.58 21.20 -0.72
N VAL A 392 19.43 21.86 -0.83
CA VAL A 392 18.67 22.42 0.31
C VAL A 392 18.10 21.30 1.20
N LEU A 393 17.64 20.22 0.58
CA LEU A 393 16.95 19.13 1.26
C LEU A 393 17.89 18.01 1.75
N GLY A 394 19.17 18.04 1.32
CA GLY A 394 20.16 17.02 1.67
C GLY A 394 19.93 15.70 0.93
N GLU A 395 19.60 15.80 -0.36
CA GLU A 395 19.39 14.66 -1.25
C GLU A 395 20.56 14.48 -2.22
N ASP A 396 20.84 13.22 -2.53
CA ASP A 396 21.90 12.80 -3.45
C ASP A 396 21.35 11.93 -4.60
N ALA A 397 20.11 12.20 -5.07
CA ALA A 397 19.51 11.54 -6.25
C ALA A 397 20.03 12.20 -7.54
N VAL A 398 21.25 11.85 -7.96
CA VAL A 398 22.01 12.62 -8.95
C VAL A 398 22.42 11.82 -10.19
N HIS A 399 22.22 10.49 -10.20
CA HIS A 399 22.68 9.58 -11.25
C HIS A 399 21.58 9.16 -12.23
N GLY A 400 20.58 9.99 -12.47
CA GLY A 400 19.44 9.65 -13.32
C GLY A 400 19.80 9.24 -14.75
N GLY A 401 20.89 9.77 -15.31
CA GLY A 401 21.41 9.39 -16.64
C GLY A 401 22.40 8.22 -16.64
N GLU A 402 22.61 7.56 -15.51
CA GLU A 402 23.67 6.58 -15.33
C GLU A 402 23.14 5.20 -14.91
N LEU A 403 21.82 4.97 -14.98
CA LEU A 403 21.26 3.66 -14.64
C LEU A 403 21.82 2.57 -15.55
N PRO A 404 22.06 1.35 -15.04
CA PRO A 404 22.60 0.25 -15.84
C PRO A 404 21.72 -0.03 -17.06
N THR A 405 22.29 -0.11 -18.25
CA THR A 405 21.55 -0.42 -19.50
C THR A 405 20.91 -1.82 -19.50
N SER A 406 21.37 -2.71 -18.62
CA SER A 406 20.78 -4.04 -18.39
C SER A 406 19.57 -4.02 -17.45
N LEU A 407 19.23 -2.87 -16.87
CA LEU A 407 18.09 -2.75 -15.97
C LEU A 407 16.78 -2.89 -16.74
N HIS A 408 15.83 -3.62 -16.17
CA HIS A 408 14.49 -3.74 -16.73
C HIS A 408 13.54 -2.82 -15.98
N ILE A 409 12.56 -2.22 -16.67
CA ILE A 409 11.55 -1.34 -16.09
C ILE A 409 10.16 -1.85 -16.44
N LEU A 410 9.29 -1.97 -15.45
CA LEU A 410 7.86 -2.16 -15.62
C LEU A 410 7.13 -0.95 -15.02
N ALA A 411 6.27 -0.31 -15.78
CA ALA A 411 5.44 0.80 -15.31
C ALA A 411 3.98 0.55 -15.67
N ILE A 412 3.09 0.76 -14.70
CA ILE A 412 1.65 0.77 -14.91
C ILE A 412 1.09 2.12 -14.50
N ASN A 413 0.28 2.75 -15.36
CA ASN A 413 -0.37 4.03 -15.12
C ASN A 413 -1.87 3.83 -15.02
N SER A 414 -2.46 4.25 -13.90
CA SER A 414 -3.90 4.26 -13.70
C SER A 414 -4.43 5.71 -13.63
N GLU A 415 -4.48 6.32 -12.46
CA GLU A 415 -5.23 7.58 -12.29
C GLU A 415 -4.38 8.74 -11.74
N LEU A 416 -3.10 8.52 -11.42
CA LEU A 416 -2.26 9.52 -10.76
C LEU A 416 -2.15 10.83 -11.58
N ASP A 417 -1.98 10.72 -12.90
CA ASP A 417 -1.89 11.88 -13.79
C ASP A 417 -3.23 12.64 -13.92
N THR A 418 -4.34 11.95 -13.74
CA THR A 418 -5.68 12.59 -13.67
C THR A 418 -5.84 13.40 -12.39
N MET A 419 -5.30 12.93 -11.26
CA MET A 419 -5.37 13.61 -9.97
C MET A 419 -4.44 14.83 -9.89
N PHE A 420 -3.20 14.70 -10.37
CA PHE A 420 -2.13 15.68 -10.15
C PHE A 420 -1.62 16.32 -11.43
N GLY A 421 -2.18 15.95 -12.59
CA GLY A 421 -1.83 16.48 -13.92
C GLY A 421 -0.80 15.62 -14.66
N GLU A 422 -0.69 15.86 -15.95
CA GLU A 422 0.14 15.11 -16.92
C GLU A 422 1.62 14.95 -16.53
N GLY A 423 2.13 15.83 -15.66
CA GLY A 423 3.49 15.71 -15.11
C GLY A 423 3.70 14.49 -14.23
N PHE A 424 2.62 13.84 -13.76
CA PHE A 424 2.65 12.63 -12.95
C PHE A 424 2.28 11.37 -13.73
N ASN A 425 2.35 11.41 -15.07
CA ASN A 425 2.12 10.25 -15.90
C ASN A 425 3.25 9.23 -15.73
N THR A 426 2.93 8.09 -15.12
CA THR A 426 3.89 7.04 -14.78
C THR A 426 4.62 6.46 -16.00
N LEU A 427 3.94 6.33 -17.15
CA LEU A 427 4.54 5.78 -18.36
C LEU A 427 5.55 6.75 -18.96
N LYS A 428 5.16 8.02 -19.11
CA LYS A 428 6.05 9.08 -19.62
C LYS A 428 7.27 9.24 -18.73
N PHE A 429 7.07 9.14 -17.43
CA PHE A 429 8.15 9.20 -16.45
C PHE A 429 9.13 8.02 -16.64
N ALA A 430 8.62 6.78 -16.69
CA ALA A 430 9.44 5.57 -16.84
C ALA A 430 10.19 5.55 -18.19
N GLU A 431 9.54 5.97 -19.27
CA GLU A 431 10.12 6.14 -20.61
C GLU A 431 11.26 7.17 -20.59
N GLY A 432 11.01 8.35 -20.01
CA GLY A 432 12.03 9.40 -19.89
C GLY A 432 13.23 8.98 -19.02
N LEU A 433 13.01 8.26 -17.94
CA LEU A 433 14.09 7.71 -17.09
C LEU A 433 14.94 6.67 -17.87
N ALA A 434 14.29 5.81 -18.66
CA ALA A 434 14.97 4.82 -19.48
C ALA A 434 15.76 5.46 -20.62
N GLU A 435 15.19 6.41 -21.35
CA GLU A 435 15.84 7.15 -22.44
C GLU A 435 17.05 7.91 -21.94
N GLN A 436 16.92 8.61 -20.81
CA GLN A 436 17.99 9.38 -20.16
C GLN A 436 19.19 8.51 -19.82
N SER A 437 18.97 7.25 -19.45
CA SER A 437 20.00 6.27 -19.08
C SER A 437 20.38 5.32 -20.24
N ALA A 438 19.89 5.55 -21.44
CA ALA A 438 20.09 4.69 -22.61
C ALA A 438 19.72 3.21 -22.36
N ILE A 439 18.70 2.95 -21.55
CA ILE A 439 18.14 1.61 -21.34
C ILE A 439 17.38 1.22 -22.62
N PRO A 440 17.67 0.03 -23.21
CA PRO A 440 16.99 -0.41 -24.43
C PRO A 440 15.47 -0.50 -24.25
N SER A 441 14.69 -0.06 -25.24
CA SER A 441 13.22 -0.13 -25.20
C SER A 441 12.68 -1.54 -24.98
N GLY A 442 13.40 -2.57 -25.40
CA GLY A 442 13.06 -3.97 -25.12
C GLY A 442 13.12 -4.36 -23.63
N ASN A 443 13.77 -3.55 -22.80
CA ASN A 443 13.82 -3.72 -21.34
C ASN A 443 12.73 -2.90 -20.63
N VAL A 444 11.87 -2.17 -21.35
CA VAL A 444 10.84 -1.29 -20.78
C VAL A 444 9.47 -1.83 -21.15
N THR A 445 8.67 -2.13 -20.13
CA THR A 445 7.27 -2.57 -20.26
C THR A 445 6.36 -1.48 -19.70
N LEU A 446 5.50 -0.94 -20.56
CA LEU A 446 4.56 0.14 -20.23
C LEU A 446 3.13 -0.37 -20.33
N VAL A 447 2.33 -0.17 -19.28
CA VAL A 447 0.95 -0.67 -19.19
C VAL A 447 0.03 0.49 -18.85
N ASP A 448 -0.84 0.87 -19.80
CA ASP A 448 -1.84 1.93 -19.59
C ASP A 448 -3.21 1.34 -19.25
N VAL A 449 -3.68 1.59 -18.04
CA VAL A 449 -4.98 1.12 -17.55
C VAL A 449 -5.90 2.26 -17.07
N ARG A 450 -5.59 3.51 -17.42
CA ARG A 450 -6.33 4.72 -17.01
C ARG A 450 -7.82 4.66 -17.29
N SER A 451 -8.24 3.96 -18.35
CA SER A 451 -9.66 3.87 -18.70
C SER A 451 -10.47 2.92 -17.82
N SER A 452 -9.82 2.13 -16.96
CA SER A 452 -10.47 1.03 -16.24
C SER A 452 -9.99 0.82 -14.80
N TYR A 453 -8.92 1.50 -14.38
CA TYR A 453 -8.32 1.33 -13.05
C TYR A 453 -8.26 2.66 -12.31
N ALA A 454 -8.75 2.69 -11.08
CA ALA A 454 -8.45 3.73 -10.10
C ALA A 454 -7.06 3.54 -9.50
N HIS A 455 -6.58 4.53 -8.76
CA HIS A 455 -5.23 4.57 -8.19
C HIS A 455 -4.80 3.32 -7.44
N ASN A 456 -5.71 2.69 -6.68
CA ASN A 456 -5.38 1.51 -5.87
C ASN A 456 -5.72 0.17 -6.53
N ASP A 457 -6.41 0.16 -7.67
CA ASP A 457 -6.78 -1.08 -8.35
C ASP A 457 -5.58 -1.93 -8.79
N PRO A 458 -4.42 -1.39 -9.22
CA PRO A 458 -3.26 -2.22 -9.54
C PRO A 458 -2.85 -3.14 -8.39
N ASN A 459 -3.02 -2.69 -7.14
CA ASN A 459 -2.69 -3.47 -5.95
C ASN A 459 -3.84 -4.35 -5.47
N GLY A 460 -5.11 -3.96 -5.76
CA GLY A 460 -6.31 -4.56 -5.22
C GLY A 460 -7.07 -5.49 -6.16
N ALA A 461 -7.02 -5.27 -7.47
CA ALA A 461 -7.83 -6.00 -8.45
C ALA A 461 -7.68 -7.53 -8.34
N TYR A 462 -8.81 -8.25 -8.45
CA TYR A 462 -8.87 -9.69 -8.31
C TYR A 462 -10.23 -10.23 -8.81
N PRO A 463 -10.31 -11.41 -9.48
CA PRO A 463 -9.21 -12.31 -9.85
C PRO A 463 -8.44 -11.87 -11.11
N ASN A 464 -8.93 -10.88 -11.83
CA ASN A 464 -8.29 -10.35 -13.03
C ASN A 464 -7.55 -9.06 -12.65
N ASN A 465 -6.24 -9.01 -12.91
CA ASN A 465 -5.40 -7.86 -12.57
C ASN A 465 -4.33 -7.68 -13.63
N GLU A 466 -4.45 -6.60 -14.40
CA GLU A 466 -3.52 -6.27 -15.48
C GLU A 466 -2.10 -6.08 -14.96
N PHE A 467 -1.93 -5.46 -13.80
CA PHE A 467 -0.60 -5.30 -13.20
C PHE A 467 0.06 -6.67 -12.94
N VAL A 468 -0.65 -7.61 -12.33
CA VAL A 468 -0.10 -8.96 -12.04
C VAL A 468 0.13 -9.74 -13.33
N SER A 469 -0.71 -9.56 -14.36
CA SER A 469 -0.55 -10.23 -15.67
C SER A 469 0.73 -9.82 -16.40
N HIS A 470 1.24 -8.60 -16.15
CA HIS A 470 2.50 -8.10 -16.65
C HIS A 470 3.67 -8.31 -15.68
N LEU A 471 3.44 -8.20 -14.38
CA LEU A 471 4.49 -8.34 -13.36
C LEU A 471 5.04 -9.77 -13.29
N VAL A 472 4.19 -10.80 -13.39
CA VAL A 472 4.66 -12.19 -13.35
C VAL A 472 5.61 -12.51 -14.51
N PRO A 473 5.25 -12.27 -15.79
CA PRO A 473 6.19 -12.47 -16.91
C PRO A 473 7.44 -11.59 -16.80
N PHE A 474 7.31 -10.34 -16.32
CA PHE A 474 8.44 -9.46 -16.09
C PHE A 474 9.44 -10.08 -15.11
N LEU A 475 8.98 -10.58 -13.95
CA LEU A 475 9.84 -11.20 -12.95
C LEU A 475 10.48 -12.52 -13.45
N GLU A 476 9.75 -13.29 -14.24
CA GLU A 476 10.24 -14.56 -14.81
C GLU A 476 11.25 -14.33 -15.94
N GLY A 477 11.11 -13.23 -16.69
CA GLY A 477 12.00 -12.85 -17.79
C GLY A 477 13.36 -12.28 -17.36
N LEU A 478 13.48 -11.85 -16.10
CA LEU A 478 14.75 -11.37 -15.57
C LEU A 478 15.73 -12.57 -15.45
#